data_46f09ca5ccb9522d6b4722ba186c2558
#
_entry.id   46f09ca5ccb9522d6b4722ba186c2558
#
_cell.length_a   1.000
_cell.length_b   1.000
_cell.length_c   1.000
_cell.angle_alpha   90.00
_cell.angle_beta   90.00
_cell.angle_gamma   90.00
#
_symmetry.space_group_name_H-M   'P 1'
#
loop_
_entity.id
_entity.type
_entity.pdbx_description
1 polymer ?
#
loop_
_entity_poly.entity_id
_entity_poly.type
_entity_poly.pdbx_seq_one_letter_code
_entity_poly.pdbx_strand_id
1 'polypeptide(L)'
;MFLLTAAASARAGELVVRIHGLDAAKGEIQVELFGESDRLTFPYAERGVTAEVRLKARTLDAPSTDASVAFGDLAAGRYAIVVVDDANGNGDLDRNLLGIPTESYGFSNGVRPTLRAPTFDEAAIAVAAAATTLADITVRR
;
A
#
# COMPACT_ATOMS: atom_id res chain seq x y z
N MET A 1 -25.87 21.88 -36.12
CA MET A 1 -26.25 20.90 -35.10
C MET A 1 -24.97 20.47 -34.39
N PHE A 2 -24.76 20.97 -33.17
CA PHE A 2 -23.61 20.59 -32.36
C PHE A 2 -23.97 19.31 -31.61
N LEU A 3 -23.28 18.18 -31.91
CA LEU A 3 -23.35 16.99 -31.07
C LEU A 3 -22.49 17.26 -29.84
N LEU A 4 -23.13 17.55 -28.72
CA LEU A 4 -22.46 17.49 -27.41
C LEU A 4 -22.30 16.00 -27.08
N THR A 5 -21.16 15.44 -27.43
CA THR A 5 -20.75 14.15 -26.83
C THR A 5 -20.42 14.43 -25.38
N ALA A 6 -21.36 14.17 -24.48
CA ALA A 6 -21.05 14.07 -23.07
C ALA A 6 -20.07 12.91 -22.94
N ALA A 7 -18.79 13.22 -22.78
CA ALA A 7 -17.81 12.24 -22.33
C ALA A 7 -18.31 11.79 -20.96
N ALA A 8 -18.82 10.55 -20.87
CA ALA A 8 -19.13 9.93 -19.60
C ALA A 8 -17.81 9.83 -18.86
N SER A 9 -17.61 10.71 -17.85
CA SER A 9 -16.46 10.64 -16.95
C SER A 9 -16.53 9.27 -16.25
N ALA A 10 -15.54 8.41 -16.50
CA ALA A 10 -15.44 7.12 -15.83
C ALA A 10 -15.42 7.38 -14.31
N ARG A 11 -16.32 6.77 -13.57
CA ARG A 11 -16.35 6.89 -12.10
C ARG A 11 -15.07 6.30 -11.54
N ALA A 12 -14.45 7.01 -10.60
CA ALA A 12 -13.26 6.55 -9.91
C ALA A 12 -13.55 5.27 -9.11
N GLY A 13 -12.54 4.43 -8.99
CA GLY A 13 -12.58 3.23 -8.16
C GLY A 13 -12.11 3.51 -6.74
N GLU A 14 -12.32 2.53 -5.87
CA GLU A 14 -11.84 2.52 -4.49
C GLU A 14 -11.02 1.26 -4.25
N LEU A 15 -9.94 1.41 -3.50
CA LEU A 15 -9.11 0.29 -3.03
C LEU A 15 -9.13 0.27 -1.51
N VAL A 16 -9.61 -0.82 -0.92
CA VAL A 16 -9.56 -1.05 0.52
C VAL A 16 -8.43 -2.04 0.81
N VAL A 17 -7.44 -1.59 1.56
CA VAL A 17 -6.30 -2.40 2.00
C VAL A 17 -6.57 -2.90 3.40
N ARG A 18 -6.67 -4.22 3.57
CA ARG A 18 -6.79 -4.87 4.87
C ARG A 18 -5.43 -5.44 5.26
N ILE A 19 -4.95 -5.03 6.41
CA ILE A 19 -3.60 -5.32 6.87
C ILE A 19 -3.70 -6.26 8.07
N HIS A 20 -2.91 -7.32 8.06
CA HIS A 20 -2.90 -8.37 9.07
C HIS A 20 -1.49 -8.56 9.63
N GLY A 21 -1.40 -9.05 10.86
CA GLY A 21 -0.14 -9.41 11.50
C GLY A 21 0.62 -8.22 12.10
N LEU A 22 -0.05 -7.12 12.36
CA LEU A 22 0.54 -5.92 12.96
C LEU A 22 0.95 -6.15 14.42
N ASP A 23 2.04 -5.52 14.83
CA ASP A 23 2.35 -5.28 16.24
C ASP A 23 1.73 -3.95 16.66
N ALA A 24 0.44 -3.97 17.00
CA ALA A 24 -0.37 -2.78 17.26
C ALA A 24 0.06 -1.96 18.49
N ALA A 25 1.06 -2.43 19.23
CA ALA A 25 1.44 -1.77 20.48
C ALA A 25 2.37 -0.55 20.28
N LYS A 26 2.97 -0.38 19.09
CA LYS A 26 4.08 0.57 18.91
C LYS A 26 4.10 1.21 17.52
N GLY A 27 4.54 2.48 17.48
CA GLY A 27 4.94 3.18 16.28
C GLY A 27 3.81 3.59 15.34
N GLU A 28 4.08 3.52 14.07
CA GLU A 28 3.18 3.90 12.98
C GLU A 28 3.08 2.77 11.96
N ILE A 29 1.94 2.69 11.29
CA ILE A 29 1.75 1.82 10.15
C ILE A 29 1.77 2.70 8.92
N GLN A 30 2.70 2.44 8.01
CA GLN A 30 2.79 3.15 6.73
C GLN A 30 2.17 2.30 5.65
N VAL A 31 1.28 2.90 4.87
CA VAL A 31 0.64 2.26 3.72
C VAL A 31 0.92 3.13 2.50
N GLU A 32 1.69 2.61 1.56
CA GLU A 32 2.17 3.33 0.39
C GLU A 32 1.55 2.73 -0.86
N LEU A 33 0.91 3.57 -1.67
CA LEU A 33 0.23 3.19 -2.90
C LEU A 33 1.01 3.72 -4.11
N PHE A 34 1.41 2.82 -4.98
CA PHE A 34 2.12 3.11 -6.22
C PHE A 34 1.21 2.82 -7.42
N GLY A 35 1.03 3.80 -8.31
CA GLY A 35 0.37 3.61 -9.60
C GLY A 35 1.37 3.30 -10.72
N GLU A 36 0.90 3.15 -11.95
CA GLU A 36 1.76 2.88 -13.12
C GLU A 36 2.83 3.96 -13.33
N SER A 37 2.54 5.21 -12.99
CA SER A 37 3.51 6.31 -13.10
C SER A 37 4.71 6.16 -12.15
N ASP A 38 4.54 5.40 -11.07
CA ASP A 38 5.56 5.17 -10.06
C ASP A 38 6.20 3.78 -10.14
N ARG A 39 5.95 3.06 -11.22
CA ARG A 39 6.44 1.67 -11.37
C ARG A 39 7.95 1.51 -11.23
N LEU A 40 8.72 2.52 -11.64
CA LEU A 40 10.18 2.50 -11.57
C LEU A 40 10.72 2.90 -10.19
N THR A 41 9.92 3.58 -9.39
CA THR A 41 10.28 3.95 -8.02
C THR A 41 9.88 2.91 -7.00
N PHE A 42 8.89 2.07 -7.33
CA PHE A 42 8.45 0.99 -6.44
C PHE A 42 9.62 0.06 -6.07
N PRO A 43 9.76 -0.35 -4.85
CA PRO A 43 8.91 -0.07 -3.67
C PRO A 43 9.40 1.08 -2.76
N TYR A 44 10.12 2.04 -3.30
CA TYR A 44 10.80 3.10 -2.56
C TYR A 44 10.02 4.41 -2.64
N ALA A 45 9.14 4.65 -1.66
CA ALA A 45 8.24 5.81 -1.65
C ALA A 45 8.96 7.16 -1.63
N GLU A 46 10.18 7.22 -1.08
CA GLU A 46 11.02 8.42 -1.10
C GLU A 46 11.42 8.87 -2.51
N ARG A 47 11.28 7.98 -3.50
CA ARG A 47 11.59 8.27 -4.92
C ARG A 47 10.36 8.63 -5.73
N GLY A 48 9.18 8.51 -5.14
CA GLY A 48 7.90 8.83 -5.75
C GLY A 48 6.83 7.79 -5.41
N VAL A 49 5.68 8.27 -4.99
CA VAL A 49 4.53 7.47 -4.57
C VAL A 49 3.24 8.18 -4.97
N THR A 50 2.22 7.43 -5.35
CA THR A 50 0.92 7.99 -5.72
C THR A 50 0.16 8.52 -4.50
N ALA A 51 0.14 7.76 -3.42
CA ALA A 51 -0.48 8.15 -2.15
C ALA A 51 0.17 7.42 -0.98
N GLU A 52 0.13 8.05 0.19
CA GLU A 52 0.66 7.47 1.42
C GLU A 52 -0.31 7.77 2.57
N VAL A 53 -0.54 6.78 3.42
CA VAL A 53 -1.29 6.92 4.67
C VAL A 53 -0.43 6.40 5.83
N ARG A 54 -0.40 7.18 6.91
CA ARG A 54 0.26 6.81 8.16
C ARG A 54 -0.77 6.70 9.27
N LEU A 55 -0.88 5.53 9.86
CA LEU A 55 -1.74 5.26 11.00
C LEU A 55 -0.89 5.13 12.25
N LYS A 56 -1.25 5.87 13.28
CA LYS A 56 -0.60 5.69 14.59
C LYS A 56 -1.15 4.42 15.24
N ALA A 57 -0.28 3.54 15.70
CA ALA A 57 -0.67 2.28 16.33
C ALA A 57 -1.65 2.47 17.49
N ARG A 58 -1.46 3.53 18.29
CA ARG A 58 -2.35 3.88 19.41
C ARG A 58 -3.78 4.31 19.03
N THR A 59 -4.05 4.57 17.74
CA THR A 59 -5.41 4.89 17.25
C THR A 59 -6.18 3.64 16.82
N LEU A 60 -5.51 2.50 16.80
CA LEU A 60 -6.16 1.21 16.59
C LEU A 60 -6.84 0.78 17.89
N ASP A 61 -8.00 0.15 17.77
CA ASP A 61 -8.64 -0.49 18.92
C ASP A 61 -7.70 -1.57 19.44
N ALA A 62 -7.13 -1.34 20.62
CA ALA A 62 -6.18 -2.27 21.22
C ALA A 62 -6.93 -3.52 21.78
N PRO A 63 -6.38 -4.71 21.60
CA PRO A 63 -5.12 -5.09 20.98
C PRO A 63 -5.31 -5.59 19.54
N SER A 64 -5.59 -4.71 18.59
CA SER A 64 -5.82 -5.10 17.20
C SER A 64 -4.50 -5.41 16.48
N THR A 65 -4.42 -6.59 15.86
CA THR A 65 -3.35 -6.96 14.92
C THR A 65 -3.72 -6.67 13.48
N ASP A 66 -4.90 -6.11 13.26
CA ASP A 66 -5.45 -5.81 11.95
C ASP A 66 -5.80 -4.33 11.82
N ALA A 67 -5.62 -3.79 10.63
CA ALA A 67 -6.01 -2.45 10.26
C ALA A 67 -6.59 -2.42 8.85
N SER A 68 -7.30 -1.35 8.51
CA SER A 68 -7.84 -1.14 7.18
C SER A 68 -7.63 0.31 6.75
N VAL A 69 -7.23 0.50 5.49
CA VAL A 69 -7.06 1.79 4.85
C VAL A 69 -7.79 1.80 3.52
N ALA A 70 -8.54 2.85 3.25
CA ALA A 70 -9.22 3.05 1.98
C ALA A 70 -8.55 4.16 1.17
N PHE A 71 -8.29 3.87 -0.10
CA PHE A 71 -7.88 4.85 -1.10
C PHE A 71 -9.04 5.05 -2.08
N GLY A 72 -9.66 6.23 -2.04
CA GLY A 72 -10.74 6.60 -2.95
C GLY A 72 -10.24 7.36 -4.16
N ASP A 73 -11.15 7.63 -5.09
CA ASP A 73 -10.91 8.45 -6.28
C ASP A 73 -9.74 7.97 -7.16
N LEU A 74 -9.56 6.66 -7.24
CA LEU A 74 -8.53 6.05 -8.06
C LEU A 74 -8.99 5.87 -9.50
N ALA A 75 -8.16 6.28 -10.45
CA ALA A 75 -8.36 5.90 -11.85
C ALA A 75 -8.27 4.37 -11.98
N ALA A 76 -9.07 3.78 -12.89
CA ALA A 76 -8.93 2.36 -13.22
C ALA A 76 -7.50 2.08 -13.71
N GLY A 77 -6.89 1.02 -13.22
CA GLY A 77 -5.52 0.68 -13.56
C GLY A 77 -4.91 -0.30 -12.57
N ARG A 78 -3.59 -0.43 -12.64
CA ARG A 78 -2.83 -1.29 -11.75
C ARG A 78 -2.14 -0.46 -10.68
N TYR A 79 -2.14 -1.02 -9.48
CA TYR A 79 -1.53 -0.40 -8.30
C TYR A 79 -0.77 -1.46 -7.52
N ALA A 80 0.34 -1.06 -6.92
CA ALA A 80 1.08 -1.88 -5.99
C ALA A 80 1.12 -1.20 -4.62
N ILE A 81 1.16 -1.99 -3.55
CA ILE A 81 1.08 -1.48 -2.19
C ILE A 81 2.25 -2.03 -1.39
N VAL A 82 2.83 -1.16 -0.58
CA VAL A 82 3.80 -1.50 0.46
C VAL A 82 3.20 -1.13 1.81
N VAL A 83 3.28 -2.05 2.76
CA VAL A 83 2.93 -1.79 4.15
C VAL A 83 4.16 -2.00 5.01
N VAL A 84 4.47 -1.03 5.84
CA VAL A 84 5.55 -1.09 6.83
C VAL A 84 4.95 -0.89 8.22
N ASP A 85 5.20 -1.83 9.12
CA ASP A 85 4.91 -1.70 10.55
C ASP A 85 6.14 -1.05 11.21
N ASP A 86 6.17 0.28 11.16
CA ASP A 86 7.28 1.11 11.65
C ASP A 86 7.21 1.24 13.17
N ALA A 87 7.81 0.29 13.87
CA ALA A 87 7.69 0.15 15.31
C ALA A 87 8.31 1.32 16.11
N ASN A 88 9.31 2.01 15.58
CA ASN A 88 9.96 3.15 16.23
C ASN A 88 9.46 4.51 15.72
N GLY A 89 8.63 4.54 14.67
CA GLY A 89 8.06 5.77 14.13
C GLY A 89 9.06 6.67 13.41
N ASN A 90 10.19 6.12 12.90
CA ASN A 90 11.23 6.92 12.25
C ASN A 90 10.97 7.20 10.75
N GLY A 91 9.92 6.60 10.19
CA GLY A 91 9.53 6.78 8.80
C GLY A 91 10.24 5.86 7.80
N ASP A 92 11.16 5.02 8.25
CA ASP A 92 11.96 4.12 7.41
C ASP A 92 11.75 2.65 7.81
N LEU A 93 11.95 1.75 6.86
CA LEU A 93 12.06 0.33 7.15
C LEU A 93 13.46 0.04 7.69
N ASP A 94 13.56 -0.15 8.99
CA ASP A 94 14.83 -0.42 9.64
C ASP A 94 15.42 -1.77 9.24
N ARG A 95 16.74 -1.77 9.08
CA ARG A 95 17.51 -2.96 8.70
C ARG A 95 18.67 -3.16 9.66
N ASN A 96 19.05 -4.42 9.84
CA ASN A 96 20.27 -4.75 10.60
C ASN A 96 21.52 -4.52 9.74
N LEU A 97 22.69 -4.79 10.31
CA LEU A 97 23.99 -4.61 9.63
C LEU A 97 24.15 -5.48 8.36
N LEU A 98 23.35 -6.54 8.22
CA LEU A 98 23.32 -7.41 7.05
C LEU A 98 22.30 -6.98 6.00
N GLY A 99 21.61 -5.85 6.22
CA GLY A 99 20.57 -5.33 5.32
C GLY A 99 19.23 -6.06 5.43
N ILE A 100 19.04 -6.89 6.45
CA ILE A 100 17.79 -7.62 6.68
C ILE A 100 16.82 -6.72 7.43
N PRO A 101 15.56 -6.57 6.97
CA PRO A 101 14.56 -5.79 7.71
C PRO A 101 14.35 -6.32 9.13
N THR A 102 14.33 -5.38 10.07
CA THR A 102 14.07 -5.67 11.51
C THR A 102 12.62 -5.38 11.89
N GLU A 103 11.88 -4.70 11.03
CA GLU A 103 10.46 -4.41 11.18
C GLU A 103 9.64 -5.25 10.23
N SER A 104 8.36 -5.44 10.57
CA SER A 104 7.44 -6.20 9.72
C SER A 104 7.02 -5.38 8.50
N TYR A 105 6.94 -6.02 7.37
CA TYR A 105 6.51 -5.41 6.11
C TYR A 105 5.72 -6.40 5.25
N GLY A 106 4.99 -5.89 4.28
CA GLY A 106 4.25 -6.69 3.33
C GLY A 106 4.00 -5.96 2.03
N PHE A 107 3.74 -6.73 1.00
CA PHE A 107 3.43 -6.23 -0.35
C PHE A 107 2.09 -6.77 -0.82
N SER A 108 1.43 -6.03 -1.70
CA SER A 108 0.25 -6.50 -2.40
C SER A 108 0.54 -7.73 -3.24
N ASN A 109 -0.51 -8.43 -3.65
CA ASN A 109 -0.45 -9.65 -4.45
C ASN A 109 0.30 -10.82 -3.78
N GLY A 110 0.45 -10.79 -2.46
CA GLY A 110 1.09 -11.86 -1.68
C GLY A 110 2.58 -12.06 -1.98
N VAL A 111 3.24 -11.09 -2.62
CA VAL A 111 4.67 -11.23 -2.98
C VAL A 111 5.55 -11.22 -1.76
N ARG A 112 6.46 -12.19 -1.70
CA ARG A 112 7.48 -12.29 -0.66
C ARG A 112 8.86 -12.39 -1.30
N PRO A 113 9.59 -11.28 -1.36
CA PRO A 113 10.92 -11.29 -1.94
C PRO A 113 11.91 -12.03 -1.02
N THR A 114 12.81 -12.79 -1.63
CA THR A 114 13.86 -13.52 -0.88
C THR A 114 15.24 -12.90 -1.06
N LEU A 115 15.58 -12.44 -2.25
CA LEU A 115 16.93 -11.97 -2.60
C LEU A 115 16.96 -10.52 -3.13
N ARG A 116 15.84 -9.98 -3.51
CA ARG A 116 15.69 -8.62 -4.04
C ARG A 116 14.32 -8.05 -3.68
N ALA A 117 14.17 -6.74 -3.80
CA ALA A 117 12.85 -6.12 -3.73
C ALA A 117 11.95 -6.63 -4.88
N PRO A 118 10.64 -6.74 -4.67
CA PRO A 118 9.72 -7.10 -5.74
C PRO A 118 9.64 -5.97 -6.78
N THR A 119 9.30 -6.33 -7.99
CA THR A 119 8.96 -5.35 -9.03
C THR A 119 7.52 -4.90 -8.89
N PHE A 120 7.20 -3.76 -9.50
CA PHE A 120 5.82 -3.28 -9.58
C PHE A 120 4.89 -4.35 -10.18
N ASP A 121 5.28 -4.99 -11.28
CA ASP A 121 4.45 -5.99 -11.96
C ASP A 121 4.17 -7.22 -11.08
N GLU A 122 5.11 -7.62 -10.22
CA GLU A 122 4.94 -8.73 -9.28
C GLU A 122 3.91 -8.41 -8.19
N ALA A 123 3.88 -7.17 -7.73
CA ALA A 123 2.99 -6.71 -6.66
C ALA A 123 1.69 -6.08 -7.17
N ALA A 124 1.56 -5.83 -8.46
CA ALA A 124 0.42 -5.09 -9.02
C ALA A 124 -0.90 -5.83 -8.88
N ILE A 125 -1.93 -5.09 -8.53
CA ILE A 125 -3.33 -5.51 -8.50
C ILE A 125 -4.16 -4.57 -9.36
N ALA A 126 -5.24 -5.08 -9.95
CA ALA A 126 -6.14 -4.29 -10.78
C ALA A 126 -7.21 -3.58 -9.93
N VAL A 127 -7.39 -2.29 -10.15
CA VAL A 127 -8.50 -1.50 -9.62
C VAL A 127 -9.43 -1.13 -10.76
N ALA A 128 -10.69 -1.52 -10.65
CA ALA A 128 -11.71 -1.23 -11.66
C ALA A 128 -12.40 0.11 -11.37
N ALA A 129 -12.85 0.77 -12.43
CA ALA A 129 -13.69 1.97 -12.31
C ALA A 129 -15.03 1.63 -11.63
N ALA A 130 -15.55 2.58 -10.85
CA ALA A 130 -16.84 2.49 -10.18
C ALA A 130 -17.04 1.23 -9.32
N ALA A 131 -15.95 0.69 -8.79
CA ALA A 131 -15.96 -0.52 -7.97
C ALA A 131 -15.03 -0.39 -6.77
N THR A 132 -15.27 -1.21 -5.74
CA THR A 132 -14.36 -1.37 -4.60
C THR A 132 -13.56 -2.64 -4.79
N THR A 133 -12.24 -2.49 -4.77
CA THR A 133 -11.28 -3.60 -4.79
C THR A 133 -10.76 -3.85 -3.38
N LEU A 134 -10.68 -5.10 -2.97
CA LEU A 134 -10.12 -5.48 -1.67
C LEU A 134 -8.73 -6.07 -1.86
N ALA A 135 -7.79 -5.62 -1.05
CA ALA A 135 -6.43 -6.17 -1.00
C ALA A 135 -6.09 -6.57 0.44
N ASP A 136 -5.75 -7.83 0.65
CA ASP A 136 -5.27 -8.33 1.94
C ASP A 136 -3.75 -8.41 1.93
N ILE A 137 -3.13 -7.79 2.92
CA ILE A 137 -1.67 -7.78 3.08
C ILE A 137 -1.33 -8.22 4.48
N THR A 138 -0.54 -9.28 4.59
CA THR A 138 -0.01 -9.74 5.87
C THR A 138 1.43 -9.25 6.01
N VAL A 139 1.70 -8.46 7.05
CA VAL A 139 3.06 -8.02 7.35
C VAL A 139 3.79 -9.07 8.18
N ARG A 140 5.07 -9.24 7.86
CA ARG A 140 5.98 -10.20 8.54
C ARG A 140 7.41 -9.66 8.47
N ARG A 141 8.24 -10.11 9.43
CA ARG A 141 9.68 -9.93 9.37
C ARG A 141 10.33 -10.92 8.43
#